data_64a68a138ef8c780ff6befd031a4a000
#
_entry.id   64a68a138ef8c780ff6befd031a4a000
#
_cell.length_a   1.000
_cell.length_b   1.000
_cell.length_c   1.000
_cell.angle_alpha   90.00
_cell.angle_beta   90.00
_cell.angle_gamma   90.00
#
_symmetry.space_group_name_H-M   'P 1'
#
loop_
_entity.id
_entity.type
_entity.pdbx_description
1 polymer ?
#
loop_
_entity_poly.entity_id
_entity_poly.type
_entity_poly.pdbx_seq_one_letter_code
_entity_poly.pdbx_strand_id
1 'polypeptide(L)'
;VTIGHSVTLHGCEIKDGALVGMGATVLDHAVVGRGAIVAAGALVLSNTVIGDGELWAGVPAKFVKKVDAEQAQALNKTYARHYIEYSDWYRDADANPENTQNVTTSDEYVYRG
;
A
#
# COMPACT_ATOMS: atom_id res chain seq x y z
N VAL A 1 -2.92 -0.01 -8.07
CA VAL A 1 -2.12 -0.06 -6.83
C VAL A 1 -2.09 1.30 -6.19
N THR A 2 -2.38 1.35 -4.91
CA THR A 2 -2.28 2.59 -4.12
C THR A 2 -1.22 2.39 -3.06
N ILE A 3 -0.21 3.25 -3.08
CA ILE A 3 0.90 3.21 -2.12
C ILE A 3 0.93 4.53 -1.38
N GLY A 4 0.81 4.45 -0.07
CA GLY A 4 0.70 5.62 0.78
C GLY A 4 2.00 6.35 1.05
N HIS A 5 1.89 7.42 1.83
CA HIS A 5 3.05 8.21 2.25
C HIS A 5 4.01 7.40 3.10
N SER A 6 5.29 7.66 2.93
CA SER A 6 6.35 7.09 3.75
C SER A 6 6.38 5.56 3.74
N VAL A 7 5.87 4.95 2.69
CA VAL A 7 5.98 3.51 2.49
C VAL A 7 7.40 3.18 2.07
N THR A 8 7.97 2.16 2.69
CA THR A 8 9.29 1.65 2.33
C THR A 8 9.11 0.30 1.62
N LEU A 9 9.62 0.20 0.39
CA LEU A 9 9.54 -1.00 -0.42
C LEU A 9 10.94 -1.50 -0.75
N HIS A 10 11.18 -2.78 -0.51
CA HIS A 10 12.47 -3.42 -0.81
C HIS A 10 12.23 -4.69 -1.62
N GLY A 11 12.54 -4.66 -2.93
CA GLY A 11 12.53 -5.87 -3.74
C GLY A 11 11.26 -6.72 -3.63
N CYS A 12 10.10 -6.09 -3.48
CA CYS A 12 8.81 -6.77 -3.30
C CYS A 12 7.96 -6.65 -4.54
N GLU A 13 6.87 -7.43 -4.57
CA GLU A 13 5.88 -7.40 -5.65
C GLU A 13 4.53 -7.00 -5.08
N ILE A 14 3.87 -6.02 -5.68
CA ILE A 14 2.55 -5.55 -5.27
C ILE A 14 1.62 -5.65 -6.47
N LYS A 15 0.62 -6.52 -6.35
CA LYS A 15 -0.24 -6.86 -7.48
C LYS A 15 -1.43 -5.92 -7.63
N ASP A 16 -2.18 -6.12 -8.70
CA ASP A 16 -3.28 -5.24 -9.12
C ASP A 16 -4.27 -4.96 -7.98
N GLY A 17 -4.66 -3.71 -7.86
CA GLY A 17 -5.68 -3.31 -6.90
C GLY A 17 -5.27 -3.35 -5.44
N ALA A 18 -4.03 -3.71 -5.14
CA ALA A 18 -3.55 -3.72 -3.77
C ALA A 18 -3.41 -2.32 -3.20
N LEU A 19 -3.53 -2.22 -1.88
CA LEU A 19 -3.34 -0.98 -1.15
C LEU A 19 -2.30 -1.18 -0.06
N VAL A 20 -1.27 -0.34 -0.06
CA VAL A 20 -0.26 -0.33 1.01
C VAL A 20 -0.40 0.97 1.78
N GLY A 21 -0.82 0.88 3.02
CA GLY A 21 -1.12 2.03 3.87
C GLY A 21 0.12 2.83 4.25
N MET A 22 -0.09 4.07 4.68
CA MET A 22 1.01 4.98 4.99
C MET A 22 1.93 4.42 6.08
N GLY A 23 3.22 4.65 5.93
CA GLY A 23 4.21 4.24 6.91
C GLY A 23 4.49 2.74 6.95
N ALA A 24 3.86 1.95 6.09
CA ALA A 24 4.13 0.52 6.03
C ALA A 24 5.49 0.23 5.42
N THR A 25 6.08 -0.89 5.80
CA THR A 25 7.33 -1.38 5.24
C THR A 25 7.10 -2.78 4.67
N VAL A 26 7.51 -2.99 3.43
CA VAL A 26 7.40 -4.30 2.76
C VAL A 26 8.80 -4.73 2.35
N LEU A 27 9.26 -5.84 2.90
CA LEU A 27 10.64 -6.28 2.75
C LEU A 27 10.84 -7.20 1.55
N ASP A 28 12.10 -7.61 1.33
CA ASP A 28 12.52 -8.34 0.12
C ASP A 28 11.70 -9.60 -0.12
N HIS A 29 11.33 -9.80 -1.38
CA HIS A 29 10.63 -11.00 -1.84
C HIS A 29 9.23 -11.18 -1.24
N ALA A 30 8.72 -10.20 -0.54
CA ALA A 30 7.32 -10.23 -0.12
C ALA A 30 6.40 -10.01 -1.32
N VAL A 31 5.23 -10.61 -1.28
CA VAL A 31 4.22 -10.47 -2.33
C VAL A 31 2.93 -10.00 -1.69
N VAL A 32 2.39 -8.89 -2.18
CA VAL A 32 1.08 -8.39 -1.78
C VAL A 32 0.10 -8.72 -2.90
N GLY A 33 -0.83 -9.59 -2.61
CA GLY A 33 -1.76 -10.14 -3.60
C GLY A 33 -2.73 -9.13 -4.18
N ARG A 34 -3.48 -9.55 -5.18
CA ARG A 34 -4.47 -8.69 -5.86
C ARG A 34 -5.54 -8.25 -4.89
N GLY A 35 -5.83 -6.96 -4.88
CA GLY A 35 -6.85 -6.41 -3.99
C GLY A 35 -6.55 -6.57 -2.50
N ALA A 36 -5.33 -6.97 -2.15
CA ALA A 36 -4.92 -7.08 -0.75
C ALA A 36 -4.67 -5.72 -0.14
N ILE A 37 -4.76 -5.66 1.18
CA ILE A 37 -4.56 -4.43 1.93
C ILE A 37 -3.51 -4.66 3.00
N VAL A 38 -2.48 -3.82 3.00
CA VAL A 38 -1.50 -3.72 4.07
C VAL A 38 -1.85 -2.48 4.87
N ALA A 39 -2.19 -2.65 6.14
CA ALA A 39 -2.63 -1.54 6.98
C ALA A 39 -1.49 -0.54 7.22
N ALA A 40 -1.86 0.69 7.56
CA ALA A 40 -0.89 1.74 7.88
C ALA A 40 0.06 1.29 9.00
N GLY A 41 1.34 1.58 8.83
CA GLY A 41 2.36 1.25 9.81
C GLY A 41 2.74 -0.22 9.93
N ALA A 42 2.19 -1.09 9.10
CA ALA A 42 2.50 -2.52 9.17
C ALA A 42 3.91 -2.82 8.67
N LEU A 43 4.50 -3.87 9.20
CA LEU A 43 5.80 -4.38 8.74
C LEU A 43 5.59 -5.76 8.12
N VAL A 44 5.71 -5.84 6.80
CA VAL A 44 5.62 -7.10 6.08
C VAL A 44 7.03 -7.67 5.93
N LEU A 45 7.29 -8.78 6.59
CA LEU A 45 8.61 -9.39 6.62
C LEU A 45 8.98 -9.98 5.26
N SER A 46 10.28 -10.20 5.06
CA SER A 46 10.81 -10.82 3.84
C SER A 46 10.14 -12.16 3.57
N ASN A 47 9.90 -12.44 2.30
CA ASN A 47 9.30 -13.68 1.82
C ASN A 47 7.85 -13.93 2.27
N THR A 48 7.19 -12.93 2.87
CA THR A 48 5.78 -13.05 3.22
C THR A 48 4.93 -13.03 1.95
N VAL A 49 3.95 -13.93 1.88
CA VAL A 49 2.98 -13.95 0.79
C VAL A 49 1.62 -13.59 1.36
N ILE A 50 1.14 -12.42 0.98
CA ILE A 50 -0.21 -11.96 1.32
C ILE A 50 -1.12 -12.36 0.17
N GLY A 51 -2.12 -13.18 0.47
CA GLY A 51 -3.02 -13.70 -0.55
C GLY A 51 -3.95 -12.63 -1.10
N ASP A 52 -4.56 -12.95 -2.24
CA ASP A 52 -5.50 -12.04 -2.90
C ASP A 52 -6.65 -11.69 -1.96
N GLY A 53 -6.99 -10.42 -1.88
CA GLY A 53 -8.12 -9.96 -1.07
C GLY A 53 -7.94 -10.11 0.42
N GLU A 54 -6.72 -10.20 0.92
CA GLU A 54 -6.44 -10.31 2.35
C GLU A 54 -6.04 -8.97 2.95
N LEU A 55 -6.47 -8.73 4.17
CA LEU A 55 -6.04 -7.59 4.97
C LEU A 55 -5.03 -8.07 6.02
N TRP A 56 -3.86 -7.46 6.01
CA TRP A 56 -2.81 -7.74 6.98
C TRP A 56 -2.44 -6.47 7.74
N ALA A 57 -2.13 -6.60 9.02
CA ALA A 57 -1.84 -5.46 9.88
C ALA A 57 -0.86 -5.86 10.98
N GLY A 58 -0.18 -4.86 11.52
CA GLY A 58 0.67 -5.01 12.71
C GLY A 58 2.16 -5.09 12.39
N VAL A 59 2.96 -5.23 13.45
CA VAL A 59 4.42 -5.34 13.39
C VAL A 59 4.84 -6.54 14.25
N PRO A 60 5.19 -7.68 13.63
CA PRO A 60 5.11 -7.98 12.20
C PRO A 60 3.68 -8.16 11.74
N ALA A 61 3.43 -7.89 10.46
CA ALA A 61 2.10 -7.99 9.91
C ALA A 61 1.57 -9.42 9.97
N LYS A 62 0.30 -9.53 10.34
CA LYS A 62 -0.41 -10.81 10.43
C LYS A 62 -1.73 -10.71 9.70
N PHE A 63 -2.21 -11.84 9.22
CA PHE A 63 -3.52 -11.93 8.59
C PHE A 63 -4.61 -11.49 9.55
N VAL A 64 -5.49 -10.61 9.08
CA VAL A 64 -6.62 -10.11 9.87
C VAL A 64 -7.92 -10.72 9.36
N LYS A 65 -8.22 -10.53 8.08
CA LYS A 65 -9.44 -11.05 7.47
C LYS A 65 -9.34 -11.01 5.95
N LYS A 66 -10.27 -11.68 5.30
CA LYS A 66 -10.49 -11.52 3.86
C LYS A 66 -11.39 -10.32 3.62
N VAL A 67 -11.10 -9.58 2.54
CA VAL A 67 -11.98 -8.51 2.07
C VAL A 67 -12.45 -8.89 0.68
N ASP A 68 -13.72 -8.62 0.35
CA ASP A 68 -14.19 -8.87 -0.99
C ASP A 68 -13.74 -7.75 -1.94
N ALA A 69 -13.87 -7.99 -3.25
CA ALA A 69 -13.40 -7.03 -4.25
C ALA A 69 -14.08 -5.68 -4.11
N GLU A 70 -15.36 -5.67 -3.75
CA GLU A 70 -16.12 -4.44 -3.60
C GLU A 70 -15.63 -3.65 -2.38
N GLN A 71 -15.42 -4.32 -1.25
CA GLN A 71 -14.88 -3.70 -0.05
C GLN A 71 -13.47 -3.17 -0.29
N ALA A 72 -12.64 -3.93 -0.97
CA ALA A 72 -11.28 -3.51 -1.30
C ALA A 72 -11.28 -2.28 -2.19
N GLN A 73 -12.14 -2.22 -3.19
CA GLN A 73 -12.25 -1.07 -4.06
C GLN A 73 -12.73 0.17 -3.31
N ALA A 74 -13.71 0.01 -2.43
CA ALA A 74 -14.23 1.11 -1.64
C ALA A 74 -13.15 1.69 -0.72
N LEU A 75 -12.41 0.82 -0.03
CA LEU A 75 -11.30 1.24 0.82
C LEU A 75 -10.18 1.89 0.02
N ASN A 76 -9.83 1.33 -1.13
CA ASN A 76 -8.79 1.87 -1.99
C ASN A 76 -9.15 3.27 -2.47
N LYS A 77 -10.39 3.48 -2.89
CA LYS A 77 -10.86 4.80 -3.29
C LYS A 77 -10.82 5.78 -2.13
N THR A 78 -11.25 5.36 -0.95
CA THR A 78 -11.25 6.20 0.23
C THR A 78 -9.83 6.60 0.61
N TYR A 79 -8.92 5.66 0.65
CA TYR A 79 -7.53 5.93 0.97
C TYR A 79 -6.87 6.82 -0.08
N ALA A 80 -7.08 6.56 -1.34
CA ALA A 80 -6.53 7.38 -2.42
C ALA A 80 -7.03 8.82 -2.31
N ARG A 81 -8.32 8.99 -2.00
CA ARG A 81 -8.91 10.30 -1.80
C ARG A 81 -8.30 11.05 -0.62
N HIS A 82 -8.13 10.37 0.50
CA HIS A 82 -7.47 10.95 1.68
C HIS A 82 -6.05 11.34 1.37
N TYR A 83 -5.35 10.51 0.60
CA TYR A 83 -3.98 10.81 0.19
C TYR A 83 -3.89 12.05 -0.66
N ILE A 84 -4.81 12.20 -1.62
CA ILE A 84 -4.83 13.39 -2.47
C ILE A 84 -5.05 14.63 -1.62
N GLU A 85 -6.01 14.62 -0.71
CA GLU A 85 -6.28 15.75 0.19
C GLU A 85 -5.07 16.05 1.08
N TYR A 86 -4.47 15.01 1.64
CA TYR A 86 -3.31 15.15 2.50
C TYR A 86 -2.09 15.65 1.73
N SER A 87 -1.88 15.17 0.53
CA SER A 87 -0.79 15.62 -0.34
C SER A 87 -0.93 17.09 -0.71
N ASP A 88 -2.14 17.54 -0.99
CA ASP A 88 -2.39 18.94 -1.30
C ASP A 88 -2.05 19.84 -0.11
N TRP A 89 -2.47 19.42 1.07
CA TRP A 89 -2.14 20.13 2.29
C TRP A 89 -0.64 20.17 2.56
N TYR A 90 0.03 19.05 2.35
CA TYR A 90 1.48 18.94 2.50
C TYR A 90 2.23 19.77 1.47
N ARG A 91 1.70 19.82 0.26
CA ARG A 91 2.31 20.59 -0.82
C ARG A 91 2.32 22.07 -0.50
N ASP A 92 1.25 22.55 0.12
CA ASP A 92 1.18 23.94 0.57
C ASP A 92 2.26 24.24 1.62
N ALA A 93 2.62 23.26 2.43
CA ALA A 93 3.63 23.42 3.47
C ALA A 93 5.05 23.26 2.95
N ASP A 94 5.30 22.21 2.14
CA ASP A 94 6.65 21.78 1.74
C ASP A 94 6.95 21.95 0.26
N ALA A 95 5.93 22.05 -0.56
CA ALA A 95 6.07 22.08 -2.02
C ALA A 95 6.90 20.90 -2.53
N ASN A 96 6.71 19.72 -1.96
CA ASN A 96 7.49 18.55 -2.31
C ASN A 96 6.72 17.63 -3.28
N PRO A 97 7.08 17.63 -4.57
CA PRO A 97 6.34 16.84 -5.56
C PRO A 97 6.54 15.34 -5.41
N GLU A 98 7.53 14.89 -4.67
CA GLU A 98 7.78 13.45 -4.47
C GLU A 98 6.62 12.76 -3.77
N ASN A 99 5.89 13.47 -2.96
CA ASN A 99 4.74 12.92 -2.26
C ASN A 99 3.63 12.47 -3.20
N THR A 100 3.58 13.01 -4.41
CA THR A 100 2.57 12.62 -5.40
C THR A 100 2.94 11.34 -6.15
N GLN A 101 4.19 10.93 -6.08
CA GLN A 101 4.67 9.72 -6.76
C GLN A 101 4.24 8.45 -6.06
N ASN A 102 3.71 8.55 -4.87
CA ASN A 102 3.24 7.40 -4.10
C ASN A 102 1.89 6.87 -4.60
N VAL A 103 1.24 7.59 -5.50
CA VAL A 103 0.00 7.14 -6.12
C VAL A 103 0.30 6.77 -7.56
N THR A 104 0.02 5.53 -7.92
CA THR A 104 0.25 5.04 -9.27
C THR A 104 -1.05 4.57 -9.90
N THR A 105 -1.16 4.76 -11.22
CA THR A 105 -2.26 4.22 -12.00
C THR A 105 -1.93 2.86 -12.60
N SER A 106 -0.74 2.35 -12.37
CA SER A 106 -0.35 1.02 -12.80
C SER A 106 -1.18 -0.04 -12.10
N ASP A 107 -1.62 -1.05 -12.83
CA ASP A 107 -2.36 -2.17 -12.25
C ASP A 107 -1.47 -3.05 -11.38
N GLU A 108 -0.20 -3.06 -11.67
CA GLU A 108 0.76 -3.88 -10.96
C GLU A 108 2.01 -3.06 -10.68
N TYR A 109 2.59 -3.25 -9.50
CA TYR A 109 3.79 -2.55 -9.10
C TYR A 109 4.85 -3.54 -8.63
N VAL A 110 6.06 -3.42 -9.19
CA VAL A 110 7.21 -4.22 -8.79
C VAL A 110 8.34 -3.26 -8.44
N TYR A 111 8.80 -3.31 -7.19
CA TYR A 111 9.93 -2.50 -6.73
C TYR A 111 11.15 -3.39 -6.58
N ARG A 112 12.23 -3.03 -7.27
CA ARG A 112 13.46 -3.83 -7.34
C ARG A 112 14.65 -3.17 -6.66
N GLY A 113 14.40 -2.07 -6.02
CA GLY A 113 15.43 -1.31 -5.34
C GLY A 113 15.94 -2.00 -4.12
#